data_3713e23b42f1b5b098cc4ab6acbe248b
#
_entry.id   3713e23b42f1b5b098cc4ab6acbe248b
#
_cell.length_a   1.000
_cell.length_b   1.000
_cell.length_c   1.000
_cell.angle_alpha   90.00
_cell.angle_beta   90.00
_cell.angle_gamma   90.00
#
_symmetry.space_group_name_H-M   'P 1'
#
loop_
_entity.id
_entity.type
_entity.pdbx_description
1 polymer ?
#
loop_
_entity_poly.entity_id
_entity_poly.type
_entity_poly.pdbx_seq_one_letter_code
_entity_poly.pdbx_strand_id
1 'polypeptide(L)'
;MSATAPVGVRSATVSLVSDDGYYDAVRQLFEHAAQCCLTSVFILDLNAHDDPDIKVLQILRTLQDATWRGVEVKLLVGGSRENLAIAEACHIARDFAVSLGIDCRLLTSEARRGSHSKLVTVDHYVLSGSHNWSLSAISGQIQDSLLVKSPAMAAYMRAVFYQQWARAEE
;
A
#
# COMPACT_ATOMS: atom_id res chain seq x y z
N MET A 1 -6.89 14.19 -18.38
CA MET A 1 -6.55 12.77 -18.42
C MET A 1 -7.74 12.03 -18.96
N SER A 2 -7.57 11.26 -20.03
CA SER A 2 -8.61 10.38 -20.55
C SER A 2 -8.90 9.32 -19.48
N ALA A 3 -10.16 9.10 -19.16
CA ALA A 3 -10.54 7.95 -18.33
C ALA A 3 -10.10 6.70 -19.09
N THR A 4 -9.21 5.92 -18.49
CA THR A 4 -8.84 4.62 -19.06
C THR A 4 -10.07 3.73 -19.01
N ALA A 5 -10.36 3.06 -20.13
CA ALA A 5 -11.46 2.12 -20.19
C ALA A 5 -11.28 1.03 -19.11
N PRO A 6 -12.38 0.50 -18.54
CA PRO A 6 -12.29 -0.60 -17.60
C PRO A 6 -11.52 -1.77 -18.21
N VAL A 7 -10.57 -2.33 -17.44
CA VAL A 7 -9.82 -3.52 -17.87
C VAL A 7 -10.65 -4.76 -17.51
N GLY A 8 -11.13 -5.44 -18.54
CA GLY A 8 -11.79 -6.74 -18.37
C GLY A 8 -10.75 -7.85 -18.12
N VAL A 9 -10.98 -8.65 -17.10
CA VAL A 9 -10.19 -9.84 -16.81
C VAL A 9 -11.03 -11.07 -17.15
N ARG A 10 -10.53 -11.92 -18.05
CA ARG A 10 -11.28 -13.12 -18.50
C ARG A 10 -11.33 -14.24 -17.46
N SER A 11 -10.29 -14.32 -16.60
CA SER A 11 -10.23 -15.27 -15.50
C SER A 11 -9.43 -14.69 -14.33
N ALA A 12 -9.99 -14.78 -13.15
CA ALA A 12 -9.32 -14.40 -11.91
C ALA A 12 -9.89 -15.24 -10.76
N THR A 13 -9.05 -15.55 -9.78
CA THR A 13 -9.55 -15.98 -8.46
C THR A 13 -9.73 -14.73 -7.61
N VAL A 14 -10.89 -14.60 -6.98
CA VAL A 14 -11.21 -13.47 -6.12
C VAL A 14 -11.62 -14.00 -4.75
N SER A 15 -11.04 -13.43 -3.70
CA SER A 15 -11.37 -13.73 -2.31
C SER A 15 -11.67 -12.44 -1.56
N LEU A 16 -12.66 -12.47 -0.70
CA LEU A 16 -12.91 -11.38 0.25
C LEU A 16 -11.93 -11.51 1.42
N VAL A 17 -11.35 -10.40 1.82
CA VAL A 17 -10.48 -10.26 2.98
C VAL A 17 -11.07 -9.18 3.87
N SER A 18 -11.60 -9.57 5.02
CA SER A 18 -12.29 -8.66 5.94
C SER A 18 -11.48 -8.48 7.22
N ASP A 19 -11.57 -7.30 7.78
CA ASP A 19 -11.11 -6.94 9.12
C ASP A 19 -9.67 -7.43 9.42
N ASP A 20 -9.48 -8.15 10.50
CA ASP A 20 -8.17 -8.65 10.95
C ASP A 20 -7.47 -9.58 9.93
N GLY A 21 -8.21 -10.21 9.03
CA GLY A 21 -7.65 -11.05 7.96
C GLY A 21 -6.79 -10.28 6.97
N TYR A 22 -6.96 -8.96 6.88
CA TYR A 22 -6.15 -8.11 6.00
C TYR A 22 -4.67 -8.12 6.38
N TYR A 23 -4.36 -8.03 7.67
CA TYR A 23 -2.99 -8.05 8.17
C TYR A 23 -2.24 -9.32 7.74
N ASP A 24 -2.85 -10.47 7.95
CA ASP A 24 -2.24 -11.75 7.58
C ASP A 24 -2.10 -11.90 6.06
N ALA A 25 -3.12 -11.46 5.30
CA ALA A 25 -3.07 -11.49 3.84
C ALA A 25 -1.93 -10.64 3.28
N VAL A 26 -1.75 -9.41 3.78
CA VAL A 26 -0.65 -8.52 3.35
C VAL A 26 0.70 -9.13 3.68
N ARG A 27 0.89 -9.61 4.91
CA ARG A 27 2.15 -10.25 5.30
C ARG A 27 2.49 -11.45 4.44
N GLN A 28 1.54 -12.36 4.25
CA GLN A 28 1.74 -13.54 3.40
C GLN A 28 2.12 -13.18 1.97
N LEU A 29 1.48 -12.15 1.39
CA LEU A 29 1.84 -11.67 0.07
C LEU A 29 3.30 -11.20 0.02
N PHE A 30 3.75 -10.41 1.00
CA PHE A 30 5.12 -9.88 1.03
C PHE A 30 6.16 -10.95 1.36
N GLU A 31 5.86 -11.88 2.26
CA GLU A 31 6.73 -13.00 2.62
C GLU A 31 7.02 -13.91 1.41
N HIS A 32 6.04 -14.09 0.52
CA HIS A 32 6.15 -14.95 -0.65
C HIS A 32 6.46 -14.19 -1.96
N ALA A 33 6.64 -12.88 -1.90
CA ALA A 33 6.97 -12.08 -3.07
C ALA A 33 8.30 -12.51 -3.70
N ALA A 34 8.31 -12.64 -5.04
CA ALA A 34 9.47 -13.05 -5.80
C ALA A 34 9.97 -11.98 -6.79
N GLN A 35 9.10 -11.08 -7.26
CA GLN A 35 9.44 -10.07 -8.26
C GLN A 35 9.24 -8.65 -7.74
N CYS A 36 8.03 -8.31 -7.27
CA CYS A 36 7.73 -6.96 -6.84
C CYS A 36 6.67 -6.87 -5.75
N CYS A 37 6.82 -5.87 -4.88
CA CYS A 37 5.84 -5.41 -3.91
C CYS A 37 5.60 -3.91 -4.15
N LEU A 38 4.54 -3.55 -4.86
CA LEU A 38 4.18 -2.17 -5.17
C LEU A 38 2.91 -1.80 -4.39
N THR A 39 3.07 -0.93 -3.42
CA THR A 39 1.99 -0.59 -2.49
C THR A 39 1.67 0.89 -2.53
N SER A 40 0.39 1.23 -2.57
CA SER A 40 -0.12 2.58 -2.42
C SER A 40 -1.15 2.62 -1.30
N VAL A 41 -0.90 3.43 -0.27
CA VAL A 41 -1.82 3.62 0.85
C VAL A 41 -2.10 5.11 1.04
N PHE A 42 -3.33 5.46 1.43
CA PHE A 42 -3.67 6.83 1.73
C PHE A 42 -3.11 7.28 3.07
N ILE A 43 -3.27 6.48 4.11
CA ILE A 43 -2.74 6.74 5.45
C ILE A 43 -1.75 5.62 5.80
N LEU A 44 -0.54 6.05 6.17
CA LEU A 44 0.46 5.25 6.84
C LEU A 44 0.74 5.92 8.18
N ASP A 45 0.39 5.25 9.28
CA ASP A 45 0.49 5.79 10.62
C ASP A 45 1.11 4.76 11.57
N LEU A 46 2.23 5.10 12.17
CA LEU A 46 2.94 4.27 13.14
C LEU A 46 2.43 4.50 14.57
N ASN A 47 1.42 5.36 14.75
CA ASN A 47 0.89 5.73 16.05
C ASN A 47 1.98 6.16 17.05
N ALA A 48 2.83 7.09 16.62
CA ALA A 48 4.10 7.46 17.28
C ALA A 48 3.94 8.10 18.67
N HIS A 49 2.71 8.34 19.16
CA HIS A 49 2.50 9.10 20.38
C HIS A 49 2.51 8.26 21.65
N ASP A 50 2.06 6.99 21.63
CA ASP A 50 1.94 6.21 22.87
C ASP A 50 2.48 4.78 22.76
N ASP A 51 2.28 4.09 21.64
CA ASP A 51 2.81 2.73 21.40
C ASP A 51 2.76 2.47 19.89
N PRO A 52 3.91 2.29 19.22
CA PRO A 52 3.92 2.07 17.78
C PRO A 52 3.03 0.88 17.44
N ASP A 53 2.10 1.05 16.51
CA ASP A 53 1.24 -0.03 16.05
C ASP A 53 2.10 -1.20 15.57
N ILE A 54 2.17 -2.24 16.40
CA ILE A 54 2.98 -3.42 16.13
C ILE A 54 2.63 -4.02 14.76
N LYS A 55 1.36 -4.04 14.36
CA LYS A 55 0.93 -4.60 13.09
C LYS A 55 1.46 -3.80 11.89
N VAL A 56 1.37 -2.47 11.91
CA VAL A 56 1.91 -1.63 10.84
C VAL A 56 3.43 -1.75 10.78
N LEU A 57 4.10 -1.74 11.93
CA LEU A 57 5.54 -1.94 12.02
C LEU A 57 5.95 -3.30 11.44
N GLN A 58 5.22 -4.37 11.74
CA GLN A 58 5.49 -5.71 11.23
C GLN A 58 5.28 -5.78 9.71
N ILE A 59 4.26 -5.11 9.16
CA ILE A 59 4.08 -4.99 7.70
C ILE A 59 5.31 -4.33 7.06
N LEU A 60 5.81 -3.21 7.61
CA LEU A 60 7.00 -2.54 7.09
C LEU A 60 8.26 -3.42 7.22
N ARG A 61 8.41 -4.16 8.31
CA ARG A 61 9.51 -5.13 8.47
C ARG A 61 9.43 -6.25 7.43
N THR A 62 8.25 -6.75 7.14
CA THR A 62 8.09 -7.77 6.10
C THR A 62 8.43 -7.22 4.70
N LEU A 63 8.14 -5.95 4.42
CA LEU A 63 8.61 -5.27 3.20
C LEU A 63 10.14 -5.11 3.18
N GLN A 64 10.75 -4.75 4.31
CA GLN A 64 12.22 -4.70 4.44
C GLN A 64 12.84 -6.06 4.11
N ASP A 65 12.30 -7.15 4.66
CA ASP A 65 12.77 -8.50 4.38
C ASP A 65 12.64 -8.85 2.88
N ALA A 66 11.57 -8.39 2.23
CA ALA A 66 11.41 -8.54 0.78
C ALA A 66 12.52 -7.78 0.02
N THR A 67 12.85 -6.56 0.44
CA THR A 67 13.98 -5.78 -0.12
C THR A 67 15.31 -6.55 0.00
N TRP A 68 15.59 -7.14 1.16
CA TRP A 68 16.80 -7.94 1.36
C TRP A 68 16.86 -9.20 0.52
N ARG A 69 15.70 -9.75 0.13
CA ARG A 69 15.62 -10.86 -0.83
C ARG A 69 15.84 -10.42 -2.28
N GLY A 70 16.00 -9.11 -2.55
CA GLY A 70 16.16 -8.57 -3.90
C GLY A 70 14.84 -8.34 -4.65
N VAL A 71 13.71 -8.39 -3.96
CA VAL A 71 12.39 -8.04 -4.53
C VAL A 71 12.33 -6.54 -4.75
N GLU A 72 11.75 -6.09 -5.86
CA GLU A 72 11.47 -4.67 -6.08
C GLU A 72 10.38 -4.20 -5.13
N VAL A 73 10.72 -3.36 -4.14
CA VAL A 73 9.79 -2.85 -3.14
C VAL A 73 9.65 -1.34 -3.30
N LYS A 74 8.40 -0.88 -3.51
CA LYS A 74 8.06 0.54 -3.56
C LYS A 74 6.79 0.82 -2.78
N LEU A 75 6.84 1.85 -1.95
CA LEU A 75 5.72 2.29 -1.11
C LEU A 75 5.34 3.72 -1.43
N LEU A 76 4.10 3.94 -1.84
CA LEU A 76 3.53 5.24 -2.13
C LEU A 76 2.52 5.62 -1.06
N VAL A 77 2.76 6.70 -0.34
CA VAL A 77 1.89 7.20 0.72
C VAL A 77 1.16 8.44 0.26
N GLY A 78 -0.16 8.48 0.42
CA GLY A 78 -1.00 9.60 -0.02
C GLY A 78 -0.94 10.79 0.92
N GLY A 79 -1.34 10.60 2.16
CA GLY A 79 -1.51 11.68 3.14
C GLY A 79 -2.70 12.60 2.85
N SER A 80 -2.96 13.52 3.76
CA SER A 80 -4.05 14.49 3.65
C SER A 80 -3.51 15.91 3.61
N ARG A 81 -4.13 16.76 2.78
CA ARG A 81 -3.87 18.22 2.79
C ARG A 81 -4.57 18.93 3.91
N GLU A 82 -5.79 18.53 4.19
CA GLU A 82 -6.71 19.25 5.07
C GLU A 82 -6.51 18.83 6.53
N ASN A 83 -6.01 17.61 6.75
CA ASN A 83 -5.75 17.08 8.08
C ASN A 83 -4.24 17.03 8.33
N LEU A 84 -3.73 18.02 9.05
CA LEU A 84 -2.30 18.15 9.37
C LEU A 84 -1.77 16.97 10.19
N ALA A 85 -2.57 16.40 11.09
CA ALA A 85 -2.15 15.24 11.89
C ALA A 85 -1.92 14.02 11.00
N ILE A 86 -2.79 13.77 10.01
CA ILE A 86 -2.59 12.70 9.03
C ILE A 86 -1.35 12.99 8.17
N ALA A 87 -1.16 14.24 7.74
CA ALA A 87 0.02 14.61 6.95
C ALA A 87 1.30 14.34 7.73
N GLU A 88 1.38 14.78 8.98
CA GLU A 88 2.54 14.59 9.86
C GLU A 88 2.81 13.09 10.11
N ALA A 89 1.79 12.32 10.45
CA ALA A 89 1.92 10.88 10.64
C ALA A 89 2.47 10.18 9.38
N CYS A 90 1.98 10.55 8.19
CA CYS A 90 2.47 10.01 6.92
C CYS A 90 3.93 10.39 6.64
N HIS A 91 4.37 11.62 6.97
CA HIS A 91 5.77 12.04 6.83
C HIS A 91 6.68 11.23 7.76
N ILE A 92 6.34 11.13 9.04
CA ILE A 92 7.11 10.35 10.02
C ILE A 92 7.23 8.88 9.55
N ALA A 93 6.12 8.29 9.12
CA ALA A 93 6.09 6.89 8.70
C ALA A 93 6.86 6.68 7.38
N ARG A 94 6.84 7.64 6.45
CA ARG A 94 7.66 7.60 5.24
C ARG A 94 9.15 7.61 5.60
N ASP A 95 9.58 8.53 6.47
CA ASP A 95 10.99 8.64 6.88
C ASP A 95 11.45 7.35 7.58
N PHE A 96 10.59 6.77 8.39
CA PHE A 96 10.86 5.47 9.00
C PHE A 96 10.99 4.35 7.94
N ALA A 97 10.08 4.27 6.97
CA ALA A 97 10.17 3.27 5.90
C ALA A 97 11.47 3.43 5.08
N VAL A 98 11.88 4.67 4.77
CA VAL A 98 13.15 4.96 4.11
C VAL A 98 14.34 4.49 4.97
N SER A 99 14.29 4.70 6.29
CA SER A 99 15.34 4.21 7.20
C SER A 99 15.48 2.68 7.23
N LEU A 100 14.42 1.96 6.86
CA LEU A 100 14.43 0.51 6.67
C LEU A 100 14.96 0.09 5.28
N GLY A 101 15.33 1.04 4.41
CA GLY A 101 15.78 0.77 3.04
C GLY A 101 14.65 0.52 2.04
N ILE A 102 13.41 0.87 2.38
CA ILE A 102 12.26 0.81 1.48
C ILE A 102 12.23 2.08 0.63
N ASP A 103 12.13 1.93 -0.71
CA ASP A 103 11.89 3.07 -1.61
C ASP A 103 10.45 3.59 -1.37
N CYS A 104 10.34 4.66 -0.58
CA CYS A 104 9.08 5.22 -0.12
C CYS A 104 8.95 6.68 -0.50
N ARG A 105 7.82 7.04 -1.15
CA ARG A 105 7.53 8.41 -1.60
C ARG A 105 6.17 8.88 -1.10
N LEU A 106 6.04 10.21 -0.99
CA LEU A 106 4.76 10.85 -0.72
C LEU A 106 4.13 11.32 -2.04
N LEU A 107 2.87 10.98 -2.26
CA LEU A 107 2.06 11.59 -3.30
C LEU A 107 1.24 12.70 -2.64
N THR A 108 1.91 13.77 -2.27
CA THR A 108 1.28 14.94 -1.68
C THR A 108 0.40 15.61 -2.72
N SER A 109 -0.49 16.35 -2.22
CA SER A 109 -1.58 16.92 -2.96
C SER A 109 -1.22 18.19 -3.76
N GLU A 110 0.03 18.62 -3.85
CA GLU A 110 0.47 19.58 -4.87
C GLU A 110 0.28 19.00 -6.28
N ALA A 111 0.36 17.69 -6.41
CA ALA A 111 -0.23 17.03 -7.55
C ALA A 111 -1.73 17.35 -7.62
N ARG A 112 -2.23 17.79 -8.76
CA ARG A 112 -3.63 18.20 -9.05
C ARG A 112 -4.70 17.22 -8.54
N ARG A 113 -4.33 16.00 -8.09
CA ARG A 113 -5.13 14.98 -7.41
C ARG A 113 -4.25 14.25 -6.41
N GLY A 114 -4.56 14.33 -5.12
CA GLY A 114 -3.98 13.46 -4.11
C GLY A 114 -4.41 12.01 -4.31
N SER A 115 -3.64 11.08 -3.75
CA SER A 115 -3.99 9.65 -3.76
C SER A 115 -4.87 9.32 -2.56
N HIS A 116 -6.00 8.65 -2.79
CA HIS A 116 -6.79 8.00 -1.73
C HIS A 116 -6.80 6.48 -1.95
N SER A 117 -5.80 5.96 -2.64
CA SER A 117 -5.66 4.56 -2.99
C SER A 117 -5.29 3.72 -1.77
N LYS A 118 -5.80 2.48 -1.72
CA LYS A 118 -5.37 1.42 -0.82
C LYS A 118 -5.19 0.18 -1.68
N LEU A 119 -3.98 0.01 -2.17
CA LEU A 119 -3.63 -0.96 -3.18
C LEU A 119 -2.31 -1.64 -2.81
N VAL A 120 -2.31 -2.95 -2.81
CA VAL A 120 -1.12 -3.78 -2.72
C VAL A 120 -1.05 -4.64 -3.98
N THR A 121 0.01 -4.52 -4.75
CA THR A 121 0.26 -5.35 -5.94
C THR A 121 1.54 -6.14 -5.72
N VAL A 122 1.43 -7.46 -5.67
CA VAL A 122 2.56 -8.38 -5.47
C VAL A 122 2.52 -9.43 -6.57
N ASP A 123 3.54 -9.47 -7.40
CA ASP A 123 3.68 -10.42 -8.50
C ASP A 123 2.41 -10.53 -9.37
N HIS A 124 1.59 -11.54 -9.15
CA HIS A 124 0.33 -11.77 -9.86
C HIS A 124 -0.92 -11.50 -9.01
N TYR A 125 -0.74 -10.92 -7.83
CA TYR A 125 -1.81 -10.62 -6.89
C TYR A 125 -2.07 -9.13 -6.80
N VAL A 126 -3.33 -8.78 -6.59
CA VAL A 126 -3.79 -7.42 -6.29
C VAL A 126 -4.73 -7.50 -5.09
N LEU A 127 -4.40 -6.79 -4.03
CA LEU A 127 -5.26 -6.60 -2.86
C LEU A 127 -5.69 -5.13 -2.83
N SER A 128 -6.99 -4.87 -2.91
CA SER A 128 -7.51 -3.50 -2.95
C SER A 128 -8.84 -3.41 -2.20
N GLY A 129 -9.01 -2.36 -1.41
CA GLY A 129 -10.22 -2.13 -0.64
C GLY A 129 -10.18 -0.86 0.19
N SER A 130 -10.70 -0.94 1.40
CA SER A 130 -10.82 0.20 2.30
C SER A 130 -9.67 0.37 3.30
N HIS A 131 -8.86 -0.68 3.54
CA HIS A 131 -7.83 -0.71 4.58
C HIS A 131 -6.69 0.30 4.33
N ASN A 132 -6.52 1.24 5.24
CA ASN A 132 -5.28 1.98 5.43
C ASN A 132 -4.31 1.19 6.31
N TRP A 133 -3.08 1.67 6.41
CA TRP A 133 -2.10 1.13 7.36
C TRP A 133 -2.04 2.02 8.61
N SER A 134 -3.01 1.83 9.46
CA SER A 134 -3.13 2.47 10.77
C SER A 134 -3.77 1.49 11.76
N LEU A 135 -3.59 1.72 13.04
CA LEU A 135 -4.16 0.87 14.10
C LEU A 135 -5.68 0.72 13.95
N SER A 136 -6.38 1.84 13.76
CA SER A 136 -7.82 1.84 13.61
C SER A 136 -8.29 1.06 12.38
N ALA A 137 -7.56 1.15 11.26
CA ALA A 137 -7.92 0.46 10.02
C ALA A 137 -7.63 -1.04 10.06
N ILE A 138 -6.59 -1.48 10.80
CA ILE A 138 -6.19 -2.89 10.84
C ILE A 138 -6.88 -3.65 11.99
N SER A 139 -7.23 -2.97 13.08
CA SER A 139 -7.71 -3.65 14.29
C SER A 139 -8.95 -3.03 14.95
N GLY A 140 -9.48 -1.92 14.41
CA GLY A 140 -10.54 -1.16 15.10
C GLY A 140 -11.75 -0.81 14.26
N GLN A 141 -11.75 -1.11 12.96
CA GLN A 141 -12.84 -0.76 12.04
C GLN A 141 -13.28 -1.99 11.25
N ILE A 142 -14.55 -2.04 10.90
CA ILE A 142 -15.07 -3.01 9.92
C ILE A 142 -14.62 -2.55 8.54
N GLN A 143 -13.83 -3.38 7.87
CA GLN A 143 -13.22 -3.06 6.59
C GLN A 143 -13.19 -4.27 5.66
N ASP A 144 -13.26 -4.01 4.36
CA ASP A 144 -13.21 -5.05 3.34
C ASP A 144 -12.20 -4.73 2.26
N SER A 145 -11.54 -5.78 1.78
CA SER A 145 -10.67 -5.74 0.62
C SER A 145 -10.88 -6.99 -0.25
N LEU A 146 -10.62 -6.88 -1.53
CA LEU A 146 -10.64 -7.99 -2.46
C LEU A 146 -9.21 -8.38 -2.81
N LEU A 147 -8.87 -9.65 -2.57
CA LEU A 147 -7.66 -10.27 -3.06
C LEU A 147 -7.95 -10.93 -4.41
N VAL A 148 -7.30 -10.42 -5.45
CA VAL A 148 -7.47 -10.90 -6.83
C VAL A 148 -6.15 -11.54 -7.29
N LYS A 149 -6.19 -12.82 -7.66
CA LYS A 149 -5.08 -13.47 -8.36
C LYS A 149 -5.33 -13.40 -9.86
N SER A 150 -4.57 -12.55 -10.55
CA SER A 150 -4.66 -12.35 -12.00
C SER A 150 -3.40 -11.65 -12.53
N PRO A 151 -2.59 -12.31 -13.37
CA PRO A 151 -1.43 -11.68 -14.00
C PRO A 151 -1.80 -10.44 -14.81
N ALA A 152 -2.93 -10.44 -15.51
CA ALA A 152 -3.38 -9.32 -16.33
C ALA A 152 -3.77 -8.11 -15.46
N MET A 153 -4.52 -8.34 -14.37
CA MET A 153 -4.89 -7.28 -13.44
C MET A 153 -3.64 -6.73 -12.72
N ALA A 154 -2.74 -7.58 -12.27
CA ALA A 154 -1.51 -7.15 -11.62
C ALA A 154 -0.62 -6.33 -12.56
N ALA A 155 -0.49 -6.72 -13.84
CA ALA A 155 0.25 -5.94 -14.83
C ALA A 155 -0.38 -4.56 -15.06
N TYR A 156 -1.71 -4.47 -15.13
CA TYR A 156 -2.41 -3.21 -15.24
C TYR A 156 -2.20 -2.32 -14.01
N MET A 157 -2.34 -2.87 -12.80
CA MET A 157 -2.19 -2.11 -11.57
C MET A 157 -0.75 -1.66 -11.34
N ARG A 158 0.25 -2.43 -11.77
CA ARG A 158 1.65 -1.97 -11.82
C ARG A 158 1.82 -0.73 -12.70
N ALA A 159 1.24 -0.73 -13.90
CA ALA A 159 1.29 0.43 -14.78
C ALA A 159 0.63 1.67 -14.15
N VAL A 160 -0.51 1.50 -13.49
CA VAL A 160 -1.19 2.57 -12.74
C VAL A 160 -0.32 3.08 -11.60
N PHE A 161 0.30 2.18 -10.85
CA PHE A 161 1.21 2.52 -9.75
C PHE A 161 2.39 3.38 -10.25
N TYR A 162 3.07 2.98 -11.31
CA TYR A 162 4.21 3.75 -11.84
C TYR A 162 3.82 5.11 -12.40
N GLN A 163 2.60 5.27 -12.93
CA GLN A 163 2.09 6.60 -13.31
C GLN A 163 1.91 7.52 -12.10
N GLN A 164 1.53 6.98 -10.94
CA GLN A 164 1.43 7.74 -9.69
C GLN A 164 2.83 7.99 -9.11
N TRP A 165 3.68 6.96 -9.13
CA TRP A 165 5.05 7.02 -8.64
C TRP A 165 5.88 8.14 -9.29
N ALA A 166 5.74 8.31 -10.61
CA ALA A 166 6.43 9.36 -11.37
C ALA A 166 6.02 10.79 -10.98
N ARG A 167 4.99 10.96 -10.15
CA ARG A 167 4.47 12.24 -9.69
C ARG A 167 4.71 12.46 -8.20
N ALA A 168 5.19 11.44 -7.51
CA ALA A 168 5.44 11.48 -6.09
C ALA A 168 6.77 12.17 -5.79
N GLU A 169 6.84 12.80 -4.63
CA GLU A 169 8.05 13.43 -4.11
C GLU A 169 8.89 12.40 -3.34
N GLU A 170 10.21 12.57 -3.45
CA GLU A 170 11.19 11.76 -2.72
C GLU A 170 11.22 12.11 -1.24
#